data_e3854149a651e537cdbf970d62f2e148
#
_entry.id   e3854149a651e537cdbf970d62f2e148
#
_cell.length_a   1.000
_cell.length_b   1.000
_cell.length_c   1.000
_cell.angle_alpha   90.00
_cell.angle_beta   90.00
_cell.angle_gamma   90.00
#
_symmetry.space_group_name_H-M   'P 1'
#
loop_
_entity.id
_entity.type
_entity.pdbx_description
1 polymer ?
#
loop_
_entity_poly.entity_id
_entity_poly.type
_entity_poly.pdbx_seq_one_letter_code
_entity_poly.pdbx_strand_id
1 'polypeptide(L)'
;MSRLFVVAFAALAFSGQASPSLRPDPSIKCSACDEWNQPREPFRIFGNAYFVGTAGLSAILITSDRGHILLDGGLSQSAPVINANIRKLGFKTEDVKLIVNSHAHFDHAAGIAALQRASGAVVAATASGAQALESGENTPDDPQYGFGHEANAFPPVKHVRVVKDQEVIEIAGLAIQAHDTAGHTPGSTTWTWRSCEATRCLNMVYADSLTPVSAPGFRFTGDARTPGRVEKFRRSIATVAALPCDIVITTHPSATNLDGKLKRRLALSESGGRALGTLGGRVEGAERPAVDPLIDPQGCRALAAAATTQLDARIAEEAGKK
;
A
#
# COMPACT_ATOMS: atom_id res chain seq x y z
N MET A 1 35.98 0.89 -67.13
CA MET A 1 35.44 -0.22 -66.39
C MET A 1 35.07 0.26 -64.97
N SER A 2 33.84 0.78 -64.76
CA SER A 2 33.39 1.26 -63.44
C SER A 2 32.71 0.13 -62.72
N ARG A 3 33.20 -0.22 -61.52
CA ARG A 3 32.56 -1.19 -60.64
C ARG A 3 31.60 -0.50 -59.69
N LEU A 4 30.29 -0.75 -59.88
CA LEU A 4 29.26 -0.34 -58.88
C LEU A 4 29.33 -1.28 -57.68
N PHE A 5 29.57 -0.72 -56.49
CA PHE A 5 29.38 -1.39 -55.21
C PHE A 5 27.94 -1.19 -54.74
N VAL A 6 27.18 -2.28 -54.70
CA VAL A 6 25.87 -2.32 -54.11
C VAL A 6 26.03 -2.60 -52.60
N VAL A 7 25.74 -1.59 -51.76
CA VAL A 7 25.69 -1.74 -50.30
C VAL A 7 24.28 -2.20 -49.91
N ALA A 8 24.16 -3.45 -49.48
CA ALA A 8 22.90 -4.00 -48.96
C ALA A 8 22.74 -3.53 -47.49
N PHE A 9 21.73 -2.69 -47.24
CA PHE A 9 21.29 -2.38 -45.87
C PHE A 9 20.43 -3.53 -45.32
N ALA A 10 20.96 -4.29 -44.38
CA ALA A 10 20.17 -5.23 -43.59
C ALA A 10 19.32 -4.45 -42.55
N ALA A 11 18.02 -4.38 -42.75
CA ALA A 11 17.09 -3.85 -41.77
C ALA A 11 16.95 -4.88 -40.63
N LEU A 12 17.55 -4.58 -39.48
CA LEU A 12 17.30 -5.31 -38.23
C LEU A 12 15.85 -5.03 -37.78
N ALA A 13 14.95 -5.98 -38.02
CA ALA A 13 13.62 -5.96 -37.45
C ALA A 13 13.72 -6.20 -35.93
N PHE A 14 13.59 -5.14 -35.15
CA PHE A 14 13.33 -5.26 -33.71
C PHE A 14 11.95 -5.90 -33.55
N SER A 15 11.91 -7.20 -33.25
CA SER A 15 10.70 -7.86 -32.78
C SER A 15 10.39 -7.31 -31.39
N GLY A 16 9.53 -6.30 -31.32
CA GLY A 16 8.95 -5.82 -30.06
C GLY A 16 8.20 -6.98 -29.41
N GLN A 17 8.78 -7.60 -28.38
CA GLN A 17 8.05 -8.51 -27.52
C GLN A 17 6.89 -7.71 -26.90
N ALA A 18 5.67 -8.10 -27.21
CA ALA A 18 4.49 -7.55 -26.56
C ALA A 18 4.65 -7.77 -25.05
N SER A 19 4.62 -6.68 -24.27
CA SER A 19 4.65 -6.77 -22.80
C SER A 19 3.56 -7.73 -22.35
N PRO A 20 3.83 -8.63 -21.38
CA PRO A 20 2.82 -9.57 -20.92
C PRO A 20 1.61 -8.80 -20.39
N SER A 21 0.44 -8.98 -21.04
CA SER A 21 -0.81 -8.39 -20.56
C SER A 21 -1.12 -8.94 -19.17
N LEU A 22 -1.57 -8.10 -18.26
CA LEU A 22 -2.01 -8.53 -16.93
C LEU A 22 -3.10 -9.61 -17.08
N ARG A 23 -2.86 -10.80 -16.53
CA ARG A 23 -3.83 -11.88 -16.41
C ARG A 23 -4.33 -11.93 -14.99
N PRO A 24 -5.57 -11.51 -14.71
CA PRO A 24 -6.12 -11.55 -13.35
C PRO A 24 -6.33 -12.99 -12.90
N ASP A 25 -6.21 -13.21 -11.60
CA ASP A 25 -6.64 -14.44 -10.95
C ASP A 25 -8.17 -14.43 -10.73
N PRO A 26 -8.79 -15.57 -10.41
CA PRO A 26 -10.22 -15.63 -10.11
C PRO A 26 -10.63 -14.64 -9.02
N SER A 27 -11.80 -14.01 -9.22
CA SER A 27 -12.31 -13.01 -8.26
C SER A 27 -12.66 -13.66 -6.93
N ILE A 28 -12.27 -13.00 -5.85
CA ILE A 28 -12.63 -13.35 -4.48
C ILE A 28 -14.00 -12.76 -4.17
N LYS A 29 -14.82 -13.54 -3.45
CA LYS A 29 -16.16 -13.15 -3.01
C LYS A 29 -16.17 -12.99 -1.49
N CYS A 30 -16.59 -11.83 -1.03
CA CYS A 30 -16.82 -11.55 0.38
C CYS A 30 -17.95 -10.51 0.52
N SER A 31 -18.46 -10.30 1.71
CA SER A 31 -19.59 -9.37 1.94
C SER A 31 -19.28 -7.93 1.56
N ALA A 32 -18.02 -7.49 1.68
CA ALA A 32 -17.57 -6.13 1.38
C ALA A 32 -16.81 -6.02 0.04
N CYS A 33 -16.56 -7.13 -0.66
CA CYS A 33 -15.70 -7.15 -1.84
C CYS A 33 -16.16 -6.21 -2.96
N ASP A 34 -17.46 -6.12 -3.21
CA ASP A 34 -18.01 -5.27 -4.26
C ASP A 34 -17.86 -3.78 -3.90
N GLU A 35 -18.09 -3.42 -2.62
CA GLU A 35 -17.88 -2.06 -2.11
C GLU A 35 -16.39 -1.69 -2.15
N TRP A 36 -15.55 -2.55 -1.63
CA TRP A 36 -14.11 -2.31 -1.60
C TRP A 36 -13.49 -2.17 -2.98
N ASN A 37 -13.98 -2.93 -3.96
CA ASN A 37 -13.43 -2.93 -5.31
C ASN A 37 -14.07 -1.89 -6.25
N GLN A 38 -14.91 -0.98 -5.74
CA GLN A 38 -15.44 0.11 -6.57
C GLN A 38 -14.29 0.91 -7.19
N PRO A 39 -14.37 1.26 -8.49
CA PRO A 39 -13.35 2.05 -9.15
C PRO A 39 -13.13 3.40 -8.44
N ARG A 40 -11.87 3.79 -8.34
CA ARG A 40 -11.46 5.12 -7.89
C ARG A 40 -10.55 5.74 -8.93
N GLU A 41 -10.78 7.02 -9.24
CA GLU A 41 -9.84 7.77 -10.07
C GLU A 41 -8.48 7.83 -9.38
N PRO A 42 -7.38 7.45 -10.08
CA PRO A 42 -6.06 7.57 -9.52
C PRO A 42 -5.66 9.05 -9.38
N PHE A 43 -4.89 9.36 -8.37
CA PHE A 43 -4.45 10.74 -8.13
C PHE A 43 -3.04 10.80 -7.55
N ARG A 44 -2.38 11.92 -7.76
CA ARG A 44 -1.10 12.21 -7.12
C ARG A 44 -1.33 12.58 -5.66
N ILE A 45 -0.67 11.87 -4.76
CA ILE A 45 -0.66 12.17 -3.32
C ILE A 45 0.25 13.36 -3.08
N PHE A 46 1.55 13.17 -3.31
CA PHE A 46 2.57 14.22 -3.24
C PHE A 46 3.82 13.77 -4.00
N GLY A 47 4.52 14.72 -4.66
CA GLY A 47 5.75 14.45 -5.39
C GLY A 47 5.59 13.28 -6.38
N ASN A 48 6.33 12.21 -6.16
CA ASN A 48 6.35 11.00 -6.98
C ASN A 48 5.48 9.86 -6.43
N ALA A 49 4.59 10.12 -5.47
CA ALA A 49 3.70 9.13 -4.87
C ALA A 49 2.27 9.29 -5.37
N TYR A 50 1.65 8.21 -5.82
CA TYR A 50 0.32 8.17 -6.42
C TYR A 50 -0.55 7.11 -5.77
N PHE A 51 -1.84 7.42 -5.56
CA PHE A 51 -2.87 6.44 -5.21
C PHE A 51 -3.36 5.77 -6.50
N VAL A 52 -3.26 4.45 -6.55
CA VAL A 52 -3.66 3.64 -7.71
C VAL A 52 -4.65 2.52 -7.34
N GLY A 53 -5.07 2.45 -6.07
CA GLY A 53 -6.01 1.46 -5.56
C GLY A 53 -7.46 1.69 -5.98
N THR A 54 -8.37 1.08 -5.23
CA THR A 54 -9.82 1.16 -5.39
C THR A 54 -10.46 2.05 -4.33
N ALA A 55 -11.78 2.17 -4.30
CA ALA A 55 -12.46 3.01 -3.32
C ALA A 55 -12.24 2.56 -1.87
N GLY A 56 -12.23 1.25 -1.62
CA GLY A 56 -12.10 0.68 -0.28
C GLY A 56 -10.73 0.11 0.07
N LEU A 57 -9.82 -0.07 -0.93
CA LEU A 57 -8.51 -0.69 -0.74
C LEU A 57 -7.41 0.17 -1.36
N SER A 58 -6.42 0.51 -0.56
CA SER A 58 -5.30 1.31 -1.03
C SER A 58 -4.29 0.46 -1.78
N ALA A 59 -3.76 1.04 -2.85
CA ALA A 59 -2.49 0.66 -3.46
C ALA A 59 -1.74 1.94 -3.84
N ILE A 60 -0.45 1.99 -3.56
CA ILE A 60 0.36 3.20 -3.76
C ILE A 60 1.48 2.89 -4.75
N LEU A 61 1.64 3.76 -5.75
CA LEU A 61 2.75 3.71 -6.69
C LEU A 61 3.75 4.82 -6.38
N ILE A 62 5.01 4.46 -6.12
CA ILE A 62 6.12 5.40 -5.99
C ILE A 62 6.95 5.30 -7.26
N THR A 63 7.15 6.43 -7.95
CA THR A 63 7.71 6.43 -9.29
C THR A 63 9.11 7.03 -9.35
N SER A 64 9.93 6.51 -10.28
CA SER A 64 11.15 7.15 -10.75
C SER A 64 11.31 6.88 -12.26
N ASP A 65 12.30 7.51 -12.88
CA ASP A 65 12.70 7.30 -14.29
C ASP A 65 13.35 5.91 -14.53
N ARG A 66 13.75 5.21 -13.48
CA ARG A 66 14.42 3.91 -13.53
C ARG A 66 13.53 2.74 -13.14
N GLY A 67 12.31 3.00 -12.70
CA GLY A 67 11.34 2.00 -12.26
C GLY A 67 10.55 2.43 -11.04
N HIS A 68 9.60 1.60 -10.61
CA HIS A 68 8.60 1.95 -9.63
C HIS A 68 8.56 0.96 -8.47
N ILE A 69 8.02 1.40 -7.32
CA ILE A 69 7.61 0.55 -6.20
C ILE A 69 6.09 0.60 -6.11
N LEU A 70 5.45 -0.56 -5.94
CA LEU A 70 4.03 -0.69 -5.68
C LEU A 70 3.82 -1.23 -4.26
N LEU A 71 2.90 -0.63 -3.52
CA LEU A 71 2.50 -1.09 -2.19
C LEU A 71 1.09 -1.68 -2.30
N ASP A 72 0.96 -2.94 -1.90
CA ASP A 72 -0.24 -3.79 -1.94
C ASP A 72 -0.84 -4.03 -3.34
N GLY A 73 -1.70 -5.03 -3.42
CA GLY A 73 -2.35 -5.49 -4.64
C GLY A 73 -3.88 -5.51 -4.58
N GLY A 74 -4.47 -5.28 -3.40
CA GLY A 74 -5.92 -5.38 -3.23
C GLY A 74 -6.43 -6.81 -3.39
N LEU A 75 -7.70 -6.95 -3.75
CA LEU A 75 -8.33 -8.21 -4.14
C LEU A 75 -7.78 -8.72 -5.48
N SER A 76 -7.99 -9.98 -5.84
CA SER A 76 -7.64 -10.50 -7.17
C SER A 76 -8.24 -9.65 -8.29
N GLN A 77 -9.50 -9.25 -8.16
CA GLN A 77 -10.19 -8.37 -9.09
C GLN A 77 -9.76 -6.90 -9.01
N SER A 78 -8.98 -6.49 -8.01
CA SER A 78 -8.38 -5.16 -7.95
C SER A 78 -7.16 -5.02 -8.86
N ALA A 79 -6.45 -6.11 -9.16
CA ALA A 79 -5.23 -6.04 -9.98
C ALA A 79 -5.45 -5.42 -11.38
N PRO A 80 -6.53 -5.74 -12.13
CA PRO A 80 -6.85 -5.03 -13.39
C PRO A 80 -7.13 -3.53 -13.18
N VAL A 81 -7.80 -3.16 -12.09
CA VAL A 81 -8.10 -1.75 -11.77
C VAL A 81 -6.80 -1.00 -11.47
N ILE A 82 -5.93 -1.56 -10.63
CA ILE A 82 -4.61 -0.99 -10.31
C ILE A 82 -3.78 -0.81 -11.58
N ASN A 83 -3.72 -1.82 -12.45
CA ASN A 83 -3.01 -1.74 -13.74
C ASN A 83 -3.59 -0.62 -14.64
N ALA A 84 -4.91 -0.50 -14.72
CA ALA A 84 -5.57 0.56 -15.49
C ALA A 84 -5.27 1.94 -14.91
N ASN A 85 -5.27 2.08 -13.58
CA ASN A 85 -4.95 3.31 -12.88
C ASN A 85 -3.48 3.74 -13.09
N ILE A 86 -2.54 2.80 -13.02
CA ILE A 86 -1.12 3.03 -13.34
C ILE A 86 -0.98 3.56 -14.76
N ARG A 87 -1.64 2.92 -15.74
CA ARG A 87 -1.60 3.35 -17.15
C ARG A 87 -2.29 4.70 -17.39
N LYS A 88 -3.38 4.99 -16.67
CA LYS A 88 -4.08 6.28 -16.74
C LYS A 88 -3.20 7.45 -16.28
N LEU A 89 -2.29 7.20 -15.34
CA LEU A 89 -1.28 8.16 -14.90
C LEU A 89 -0.08 8.28 -15.85
N GLY A 90 -0.04 7.50 -16.94
CA GLY A 90 1.05 7.50 -17.93
C GLY A 90 2.22 6.56 -17.57
N PHE A 91 2.10 5.76 -16.51
CA PHE A 91 3.11 4.77 -16.11
C PHE A 91 2.77 3.37 -16.67
N LYS A 92 3.68 2.41 -16.46
CA LYS A 92 3.51 1.03 -16.90
C LYS A 92 3.73 0.09 -15.72
N THR A 93 2.88 -0.93 -15.60
CA THR A 93 3.02 -1.97 -14.58
C THR A 93 4.33 -2.75 -14.78
N GLU A 94 4.78 -2.90 -16.00
CA GLU A 94 6.04 -3.56 -16.39
C GLU A 94 7.30 -2.83 -15.86
N ASP A 95 7.15 -1.55 -15.49
CA ASP A 95 8.22 -0.75 -14.89
C ASP A 95 8.26 -0.86 -13.37
N VAL A 96 7.31 -1.55 -12.72
CA VAL A 96 7.35 -1.88 -11.29
C VAL A 96 8.47 -2.89 -11.05
N LYS A 97 9.42 -2.54 -10.18
CA LYS A 97 10.59 -3.37 -9.83
C LYS A 97 10.46 -4.03 -8.46
N LEU A 98 9.63 -3.46 -7.60
CA LEU A 98 9.37 -3.95 -6.26
C LEU A 98 7.88 -3.84 -5.96
N ILE A 99 7.30 -4.89 -5.40
CA ILE A 99 5.99 -4.87 -4.75
C ILE A 99 6.23 -5.15 -3.27
N VAL A 100 5.76 -4.29 -2.39
CA VAL A 100 5.79 -4.54 -0.94
C VAL A 100 4.36 -4.73 -0.43
N ASN A 101 4.22 -5.59 0.56
CA ASN A 101 2.92 -5.88 1.15
C ASN A 101 2.85 -5.33 2.58
N SER A 102 1.72 -4.75 2.95
CA SER A 102 1.42 -4.31 4.30
C SER A 102 1.13 -5.49 5.21
N HIS A 103 0.19 -6.34 4.83
CA HIS A 103 -0.10 -7.63 5.45
C HIS A 103 -0.78 -8.59 4.47
N ALA A 104 -0.69 -9.88 4.76
CA ALA A 104 -1.08 -10.92 3.82
C ALA A 104 -2.53 -11.42 4.05
N HIS A 105 -3.50 -10.50 4.23
CA HIS A 105 -4.91 -10.84 4.05
C HIS A 105 -5.34 -10.69 2.60
N PHE A 106 -6.37 -11.44 2.21
CA PHE A 106 -6.82 -11.55 0.82
C PHE A 106 -7.18 -10.20 0.18
N ASP A 107 -7.63 -9.24 0.95
CA ASP A 107 -8.04 -7.92 0.48
C ASP A 107 -6.86 -6.95 0.23
N HIS A 108 -5.64 -7.33 0.63
CA HIS A 108 -4.42 -6.57 0.33
C HIS A 108 -3.41 -7.36 -0.51
N ALA A 109 -3.46 -8.70 -0.41
CA ALA A 109 -2.48 -9.59 -1.00
C ALA A 109 -2.92 -10.25 -2.32
N ALA A 110 -4.23 -10.46 -2.52
CA ALA A 110 -4.70 -11.35 -3.58
C ALA A 110 -4.39 -10.88 -5.01
N GLY A 111 -4.27 -9.57 -5.23
CA GLY A 111 -3.87 -9.04 -6.54
C GLY A 111 -2.37 -9.08 -6.81
N ILE A 112 -1.53 -9.32 -5.78
CA ILE A 112 -0.06 -9.26 -5.91
C ILE A 112 0.46 -10.29 -6.90
N ALA A 113 -0.06 -11.53 -6.89
CA ALA A 113 0.41 -12.59 -7.80
C ALA A 113 0.24 -12.19 -9.27
N ALA A 114 -0.91 -11.60 -9.65
CA ALA A 114 -1.16 -11.11 -11.00
C ALA A 114 -0.25 -9.94 -11.36
N LEU A 115 -0.06 -9.00 -10.45
CA LEU A 115 0.81 -7.84 -10.61
C LEU A 115 2.29 -8.25 -10.71
N GLN A 116 2.73 -9.24 -9.92
CA GLN A 116 4.07 -9.81 -10.01
C GLN A 116 4.31 -10.45 -11.39
N ARG A 117 3.35 -11.24 -11.89
CA ARG A 117 3.47 -11.86 -13.24
C ARG A 117 3.55 -10.82 -14.35
N ALA A 118 2.80 -9.72 -14.21
CA ALA A 118 2.77 -8.65 -15.22
C ALA A 118 4.03 -7.79 -15.22
N SER A 119 4.64 -7.57 -14.05
CA SER A 119 5.80 -6.68 -13.89
C SER A 119 7.14 -7.41 -13.88
N GLY A 120 7.17 -8.66 -13.41
CA GLY A 120 8.40 -9.36 -13.06
C GLY A 120 9.05 -8.81 -11.79
N ALA A 121 8.31 -8.04 -10.98
CA ALA A 121 8.82 -7.40 -9.78
C ALA A 121 9.23 -8.41 -8.70
N VAL A 122 10.24 -8.05 -7.91
CA VAL A 122 10.50 -8.69 -6.62
C VAL A 122 9.35 -8.35 -5.68
N VAL A 123 8.82 -9.35 -4.97
CA VAL A 123 7.86 -9.11 -3.88
C VAL A 123 8.60 -9.20 -2.55
N ALA A 124 8.33 -8.28 -1.63
CA ALA A 124 8.98 -8.25 -0.32
C ALA A 124 7.97 -8.08 0.81
N ALA A 125 8.17 -8.83 1.90
CA ALA A 125 7.38 -8.80 3.12
C ALA A 125 8.23 -9.27 4.31
N THR A 126 7.74 -9.05 5.54
CA THR A 126 8.35 -9.67 6.74
C THR A 126 8.27 -11.19 6.69
N ALA A 127 9.00 -11.90 7.55
CA ALA A 127 9.06 -13.37 7.51
C ALA A 127 7.67 -14.03 7.58
N SER A 128 6.79 -13.59 8.50
CA SER A 128 5.42 -14.12 8.59
C SER A 128 4.57 -13.72 7.39
N GLY A 129 4.73 -12.49 6.88
CA GLY A 129 4.06 -12.02 5.65
C GLY A 129 4.51 -12.82 4.42
N ALA A 130 5.82 -13.11 4.29
CA ALA A 130 6.34 -13.93 3.20
C ALA A 130 5.79 -15.35 3.23
N GLN A 131 5.74 -15.99 4.43
CA GLN A 131 5.14 -17.30 4.60
C GLN A 131 3.66 -17.32 4.15
N ALA A 132 2.86 -16.35 4.57
CA ALA A 132 1.45 -16.25 4.18
C ALA A 132 1.29 -15.98 2.67
N LEU A 133 2.09 -15.06 2.10
CA LEU A 133 2.05 -14.76 0.66
C LEU A 133 2.42 -15.98 -0.19
N GLU A 134 3.43 -16.76 0.20
CA GLU A 134 3.86 -17.94 -0.54
C GLU A 134 2.91 -19.13 -0.38
N SER A 135 2.25 -19.27 0.79
CA SER A 135 1.21 -20.29 0.98
C SER A 135 -0.10 -19.92 0.30
N GLY A 136 -0.39 -18.61 0.10
CA GLY A 136 -1.67 -18.13 -0.40
C GLY A 136 -2.78 -18.21 0.65
N GLU A 137 -2.44 -18.13 1.93
CA GLU A 137 -3.36 -18.24 3.05
C GLU A 137 -2.76 -17.62 4.32
N ASN A 138 -3.60 -17.17 5.23
CA ASN A 138 -3.18 -16.72 6.56
C ASN A 138 -2.40 -17.81 7.31
N THR A 139 -1.38 -17.40 8.07
CA THR A 139 -0.63 -18.35 8.91
C THR A 139 -1.48 -18.82 10.12
N PRO A 140 -1.24 -20.03 10.68
CA PRO A 140 -2.02 -20.57 11.80
C PRO A 140 -2.05 -19.68 13.04
N ASP A 141 -1.07 -18.81 13.19
CA ASP A 141 -0.98 -17.85 14.28
C ASP A 141 -1.64 -16.50 13.97
N ASP A 142 -2.26 -16.33 12.79
CA ASP A 142 -3.01 -15.13 12.43
C ASP A 142 -4.32 -15.05 13.23
N PRO A 143 -4.68 -13.87 13.78
CA PRO A 143 -5.95 -13.68 14.48
C PRO A 143 -7.18 -14.08 13.68
N GLN A 144 -7.13 -14.00 12.36
CA GLN A 144 -8.24 -14.29 11.45
C GLN A 144 -8.17 -15.71 10.85
N TYR A 145 -7.14 -16.49 11.16
CA TYR A 145 -7.00 -17.87 10.65
C TYR A 145 -8.24 -18.75 10.88
N GLY A 146 -8.89 -18.59 12.02
CA GLY A 146 -10.09 -19.34 12.40
C GLY A 146 -11.34 -19.07 11.56
N PHE A 147 -11.33 -18.10 10.62
CA PHE A 147 -12.41 -17.96 9.63
C PHE A 147 -12.40 -19.09 8.60
N GLY A 148 -11.32 -19.86 8.50
CA GLY A 148 -11.15 -21.00 7.63
C GLY A 148 -10.59 -20.68 6.25
N HIS A 149 -10.18 -21.73 5.54
CA HIS A 149 -9.50 -21.64 4.26
C HIS A 149 -10.28 -20.83 3.20
N GLU A 150 -11.58 -21.09 3.04
CA GLU A 150 -12.40 -20.40 2.02
C GLU A 150 -12.45 -18.88 2.20
N ALA A 151 -12.36 -18.40 3.45
CA ALA A 151 -12.38 -16.98 3.78
C ALA A 151 -10.99 -16.32 3.70
N ASN A 152 -9.91 -17.12 3.80
CA ASN A 152 -8.55 -16.63 3.93
C ASN A 152 -7.68 -16.84 2.68
N ALA A 153 -8.10 -17.78 1.78
CA ALA A 153 -7.28 -18.15 0.63
C ALA A 153 -7.20 -17.05 -0.43
N PHE A 154 -6.02 -16.90 -1.01
CA PHE A 154 -5.74 -16.00 -2.12
C PHE A 154 -4.66 -16.60 -3.04
N PRO A 155 -4.46 -16.06 -4.26
CA PRO A 155 -3.44 -16.57 -5.18
C PRO A 155 -2.04 -16.46 -4.58
N PRO A 156 -1.27 -17.57 -4.46
CA PRO A 156 0.06 -17.56 -3.87
C PRO A 156 1.06 -16.76 -4.70
N VAL A 157 1.92 -16.04 -4.02
CA VAL A 157 3.01 -15.24 -4.58
C VAL A 157 4.28 -16.08 -4.62
N LYS A 158 5.08 -15.96 -5.67
CA LYS A 158 6.32 -16.74 -5.81
C LYS A 158 7.54 -15.94 -5.38
N HIS A 159 8.44 -16.59 -4.63
CA HIS A 159 9.76 -16.04 -4.28
C HIS A 159 9.67 -14.69 -3.58
N VAL A 160 9.10 -14.67 -2.39
CA VAL A 160 9.00 -13.46 -1.58
C VAL A 160 10.34 -13.19 -0.86
N ARG A 161 10.91 -12.01 -1.08
CA ARG A 161 12.06 -11.53 -0.33
C ARG A 161 11.66 -11.23 1.10
N VAL A 162 12.29 -11.87 2.07
CA VAL A 162 12.10 -11.56 3.48
C VAL A 162 12.84 -10.27 3.84
N VAL A 163 12.14 -9.34 4.50
CA VAL A 163 12.71 -8.11 5.04
C VAL A 163 12.65 -8.11 6.56
N LYS A 164 13.57 -7.39 7.17
CA LYS A 164 13.65 -7.21 8.62
C LYS A 164 13.03 -5.87 9.03
N ASP A 165 12.71 -5.76 10.32
CA ASP A 165 12.37 -4.47 10.91
C ASP A 165 13.47 -3.44 10.68
N GLN A 166 13.08 -2.21 10.35
CA GLN A 166 13.95 -1.07 10.01
C GLN A 166 14.80 -1.26 8.74
N GLU A 167 14.62 -2.34 7.98
CA GLU A 167 15.35 -2.53 6.73
C GLU A 167 14.91 -1.50 5.68
N VAL A 168 15.89 -0.88 5.05
CA VAL A 168 15.68 0.01 3.90
C VAL A 168 15.95 -0.78 2.62
N ILE A 169 14.97 -0.80 1.72
CA ILE A 169 15.13 -1.35 0.37
C ILE A 169 15.41 -0.20 -0.57
N GLU A 170 16.55 -0.24 -1.22
CA GLU A 170 16.90 0.69 -2.29
C GLU A 170 16.75 0.00 -3.64
N ILE A 171 15.93 0.55 -4.52
CA ILE A 171 15.70 0.03 -5.87
C ILE A 171 15.30 1.15 -6.83
N ALA A 172 15.84 1.13 -8.04
CA ALA A 172 15.52 2.11 -9.08
C ALA A 172 15.67 3.58 -8.65
N GLY A 173 16.58 3.86 -7.69
CA GLY A 173 16.80 5.19 -7.12
C GLY A 173 15.74 5.65 -6.11
N LEU A 174 14.88 4.74 -5.70
CA LEU A 174 13.91 4.92 -4.64
C LEU A 174 14.38 4.18 -3.39
N ALA A 175 14.00 4.69 -2.21
CA ALA A 175 14.24 4.04 -0.92
C ALA A 175 12.93 3.94 -0.14
N ILE A 176 12.64 2.76 0.41
CA ILE A 176 11.47 2.50 1.26
C ILE A 176 11.90 1.69 2.48
N GLN A 177 11.41 2.06 3.67
CA GLN A 177 11.77 1.43 4.93
C GLN A 177 10.61 0.64 5.50
N ALA A 178 10.90 -0.59 5.95
CA ALA A 178 9.96 -1.46 6.65
C ALA A 178 9.96 -1.18 8.16
N HIS A 179 8.78 -1.19 8.79
CA HIS A 179 8.60 -1.14 10.24
C HIS A 179 7.71 -2.31 10.65
N ASP A 180 8.20 -3.21 11.51
CA ASP A 180 7.37 -4.28 12.10
C ASP A 180 6.26 -3.66 12.95
N THR A 181 5.05 -3.77 12.47
CA THR A 181 3.84 -3.31 13.15
C THR A 181 2.87 -4.46 13.39
N ALA A 182 3.41 -5.67 13.66
CA ALA A 182 2.62 -6.86 13.91
C ALA A 182 1.60 -6.67 15.05
N GLY A 183 0.37 -7.10 14.79
CA GLY A 183 -0.78 -6.98 15.69
C GLY A 183 -2.04 -7.44 15.01
N HIS A 184 -2.42 -6.78 13.93
CA HIS A 184 -3.52 -7.18 13.06
C HIS A 184 -3.25 -8.53 12.40
N THR A 185 -2.03 -8.71 11.88
CA THR A 185 -1.45 -10.00 11.49
C THR A 185 -0.07 -10.17 12.13
N PRO A 186 0.51 -11.40 12.14
CA PRO A 186 1.89 -11.61 12.55
C PRO A 186 2.92 -10.92 11.67
N GLY A 187 2.58 -10.71 10.39
CA GLY A 187 3.45 -10.12 9.36
C GLY A 187 3.17 -8.65 9.04
N SER A 188 2.30 -7.98 9.77
CA SER A 188 1.93 -6.58 9.56
C SER A 188 3.13 -5.65 9.50
N THR A 189 3.19 -4.83 8.45
CA THR A 189 4.33 -3.96 8.14
C THR A 189 3.84 -2.58 7.72
N THR A 190 4.25 -1.55 8.44
CA THR A 190 4.11 -0.16 8.02
C THR A 190 5.31 0.24 7.18
N TRP A 191 5.08 0.91 6.05
CA TRP A 191 6.14 1.33 5.14
C TRP A 191 6.30 2.85 5.17
N THR A 192 7.54 3.33 5.15
CA THR A 192 7.85 4.76 5.10
C THR A 192 8.84 5.10 4.00
N TRP A 193 8.66 6.28 3.41
CA TRP A 193 9.59 6.85 2.41
C TRP A 193 9.54 8.37 2.44
N ARG A 194 10.47 9.00 1.76
CA ARG A 194 10.41 10.43 1.48
C ARG A 194 9.96 10.66 0.05
N SER A 195 8.98 11.54 -0.14
CA SER A 195 8.57 12.01 -1.46
C SER A 195 8.85 13.49 -1.58
N CYS A 196 9.39 13.92 -2.73
CA CYS A 196 9.87 15.30 -2.92
C CYS A 196 9.23 15.96 -4.12
N GLU A 197 8.99 17.26 -4.00
CA GLU A 197 8.58 18.17 -5.06
C GLU A 197 9.53 19.36 -5.06
N ALA A 198 10.35 19.53 -6.09
CA ALA A 198 11.45 20.50 -6.12
C ALA A 198 12.32 20.37 -4.83
N THR A 199 12.35 21.39 -3.99
CA THR A 199 13.12 21.42 -2.74
C THR A 199 12.34 20.96 -1.51
N ARG A 200 11.03 20.74 -1.65
CA ARG A 200 10.17 20.30 -0.54
C ARG A 200 10.05 18.80 -0.52
N CYS A 201 10.43 18.17 0.60
CA CYS A 201 10.25 16.75 0.81
C CYS A 201 9.34 16.50 2.02
N LEU A 202 8.46 15.51 1.92
CA LEU A 202 7.55 15.07 2.97
C LEU A 202 7.82 13.61 3.36
N ASN A 203 7.62 13.31 4.64
CA ASN A 203 7.66 11.97 5.17
C ASN A 203 6.31 11.29 4.92
N MET A 204 6.34 10.25 4.13
CA MET A 204 5.18 9.46 3.73
C MET A 204 5.10 8.20 4.59
N VAL A 205 3.93 7.89 5.05
CA VAL A 205 3.64 6.67 5.82
C VAL A 205 2.51 5.91 5.13
N TYR A 206 2.76 4.66 4.77
CA TYR A 206 1.71 3.70 4.43
C TYR A 206 1.51 2.80 5.64
N ALA A 207 0.55 3.18 6.49
CA ALA A 207 0.30 2.49 7.74
C ALA A 207 -0.52 1.23 7.50
N ASP A 208 -0.03 0.12 8.04
CA ASP A 208 -0.79 -1.12 8.09
C ASP A 208 -2.04 -1.00 8.97
N SER A 209 -2.95 -1.97 8.83
CA SER A 209 -4.13 -2.08 9.69
C SER A 209 -3.73 -2.24 11.16
N LEU A 210 -4.25 -1.36 12.01
CA LEU A 210 -4.05 -1.40 13.47
C LEU A 210 -5.34 -1.79 14.20
N THR A 211 -6.18 -2.62 13.56
CA THR A 211 -7.47 -3.04 14.10
C THR A 211 -7.39 -4.42 14.73
N PRO A 212 -7.94 -4.66 15.92
CA PRO A 212 -7.93 -5.96 16.59
C PRO A 212 -9.05 -6.88 16.10
N VAL A 213 -9.16 -7.06 14.78
CA VAL A 213 -10.12 -8.00 14.16
C VAL A 213 -9.59 -9.41 14.28
N SER A 214 -10.47 -10.36 14.61
CA SER A 214 -10.12 -11.76 14.71
C SER A 214 -11.32 -12.67 14.42
N ALA A 215 -11.03 -13.92 14.12
CA ALA A 215 -12.03 -14.98 14.09
C ALA A 215 -12.62 -15.23 15.50
N PRO A 216 -13.83 -15.81 15.58
CA PRO A 216 -14.43 -16.24 16.84
C PRO A 216 -13.49 -17.18 17.61
N GLY A 217 -13.38 -16.95 18.93
CA GLY A 217 -12.55 -17.76 19.82
C GLY A 217 -11.08 -17.33 19.93
N PHE A 218 -10.55 -16.49 19.01
CA PHE A 218 -9.22 -15.90 19.17
C PHE A 218 -9.23 -14.83 20.25
N ARG A 219 -8.18 -14.81 21.10
CA ARG A 219 -8.01 -13.80 22.16
C ARG A 219 -6.67 -13.10 22.04
N PHE A 220 -6.69 -11.77 21.92
CA PHE A 220 -5.48 -10.94 21.97
C PHE A 220 -4.82 -10.98 23.36
N THR A 221 -5.62 -11.14 24.41
CA THR A 221 -5.13 -11.32 25.79
C THR A 221 -4.46 -12.67 26.01
N GLY A 222 -4.61 -13.60 25.06
CA GLY A 222 -4.12 -14.98 25.18
C GLY A 222 -5.01 -15.85 26.06
N ASP A 223 -4.63 -17.13 26.14
CA ASP A 223 -5.23 -18.15 26.97
C ASP A 223 -4.16 -19.17 27.44
N ALA A 224 -4.58 -20.28 28.05
CA ALA A 224 -3.65 -21.31 28.54
C ALA A 224 -2.81 -21.97 27.43
N ARG A 225 -3.20 -21.88 26.16
CA ARG A 225 -2.55 -22.49 25.00
C ARG A 225 -1.87 -21.49 24.08
N THR A 226 -2.38 -20.26 24.01
CA THR A 226 -1.95 -19.23 23.08
C THR A 226 -1.42 -18.01 23.84
N PRO A 227 -0.15 -17.64 23.68
CA PRO A 227 0.39 -16.43 24.30
C PRO A 227 -0.37 -15.18 23.89
N GLY A 228 -0.57 -14.26 24.84
CA GLY A 228 -1.18 -12.96 24.59
C GLY A 228 -0.31 -12.09 23.66
N ARG A 229 -0.97 -11.24 22.87
CA ARG A 229 -0.32 -10.36 21.85
C ARG A 229 -0.54 -8.88 22.13
N VAL A 230 -1.25 -8.53 23.18
CA VAL A 230 -1.58 -7.15 23.54
C VAL A 230 -0.33 -6.27 23.58
N GLU A 231 0.73 -6.72 24.26
CA GLU A 231 1.96 -5.93 24.40
C GLU A 231 2.68 -5.70 23.06
N LYS A 232 2.69 -6.70 22.17
CA LYS A 232 3.26 -6.53 20.83
C LYS A 232 2.42 -5.54 20.02
N PHE A 233 1.10 -5.67 20.07
CA PHE A 233 0.20 -4.76 19.37
C PHE A 233 0.32 -3.31 19.87
N ARG A 234 0.40 -3.11 21.19
CA ARG A 234 0.65 -1.78 21.78
C ARG A 234 1.98 -1.18 21.31
N ARG A 235 3.04 -1.98 21.22
CA ARG A 235 4.33 -1.51 20.67
C ARG A 235 4.18 -1.10 19.20
N SER A 236 3.46 -1.87 18.39
CA SER A 236 3.19 -1.54 16.98
C SER A 236 2.42 -0.22 16.83
N ILE A 237 1.39 0.01 17.65
CA ILE A 237 0.65 1.27 17.71
C ILE A 237 1.59 2.43 18.10
N ALA A 238 2.43 2.24 19.11
CA ALA A 238 3.39 3.24 19.54
C ALA A 238 4.46 3.54 18.47
N THR A 239 4.91 2.52 17.73
CA THR A 239 5.80 2.68 16.57
C THR A 239 5.18 3.64 15.55
N VAL A 240 3.95 3.39 15.12
CA VAL A 240 3.26 4.26 14.14
C VAL A 240 3.07 5.68 14.67
N ALA A 241 2.74 5.84 15.96
CA ALA A 241 2.59 7.16 16.59
C ALA A 241 3.88 7.99 16.58
N ALA A 242 5.05 7.33 16.63
CA ALA A 242 6.37 7.94 16.72
C ALA A 242 7.03 8.24 15.36
N LEU A 243 6.48 7.71 14.25
CA LEU A 243 7.05 7.92 12.92
C LEU A 243 7.07 9.40 12.53
N PRO A 244 8.12 9.89 11.86
CA PRO A 244 8.04 11.12 11.09
C PRO A 244 6.93 11.00 10.05
N CYS A 245 5.89 11.84 10.15
CA CYS A 245 4.65 11.63 9.41
C CYS A 245 4.07 12.99 8.97
N ASP A 246 4.20 13.28 7.69
CA ASP A 246 3.56 14.44 7.08
C ASP A 246 2.29 14.04 6.34
N ILE A 247 2.28 12.85 5.72
CA ILE A 247 1.13 12.25 5.05
C ILE A 247 1.03 10.79 5.46
N VAL A 248 -0.13 10.36 5.95
CA VAL A 248 -0.45 8.95 6.20
C VAL A 248 -1.57 8.49 5.30
N ILE A 249 -1.34 7.36 4.63
CA ILE A 249 -2.34 6.56 3.93
C ILE A 249 -2.40 5.20 4.63
N THR A 250 -3.59 4.68 4.79
CA THR A 250 -3.84 3.36 5.41
C THR A 250 -4.27 2.35 4.37
N THR A 251 -4.12 1.08 4.66
CA THR A 251 -4.56 -0.04 3.81
C THR A 251 -6.03 0.07 3.41
N HIS A 252 -6.90 0.49 4.35
CA HIS A 252 -8.26 0.93 4.06
C HIS A 252 -8.35 2.46 4.12
N PRO A 253 -8.68 3.15 3.02
CA PRO A 253 -8.71 4.61 2.94
C PRO A 253 -9.60 5.29 3.99
N SER A 254 -10.65 4.60 4.43
CA SER A 254 -11.62 5.10 5.41
C SER A 254 -11.01 5.36 6.80
N ALA A 255 -9.96 4.60 7.19
CA ALA A 255 -9.34 4.73 8.51
C ALA A 255 -8.68 6.11 8.75
N THR A 256 -8.29 6.81 7.68
CA THR A 256 -7.75 8.19 7.75
C THR A 256 -8.66 9.21 7.09
N ASN A 257 -9.93 8.86 6.85
CA ASN A 257 -10.92 9.73 6.19
C ASN A 257 -10.40 10.32 4.87
N LEU A 258 -9.80 9.47 4.02
CA LEU A 258 -9.21 9.90 2.74
C LEU A 258 -10.24 10.62 1.86
N ASP A 259 -11.47 10.12 1.77
CA ASP A 259 -12.54 10.74 0.97
C ASP A 259 -12.91 12.15 1.43
N GLY A 260 -12.98 12.37 2.75
CA GLY A 260 -13.18 13.69 3.30
C GLY A 260 -12.02 14.65 3.01
N LYS A 261 -10.77 14.13 3.06
CA LYS A 261 -9.59 14.91 2.68
C LYS A 261 -9.60 15.27 1.19
N LEU A 262 -9.95 14.33 0.30
CA LEU A 262 -10.05 14.57 -1.14
C LEU A 262 -11.19 15.54 -1.51
N LYS A 263 -12.34 15.43 -0.88
CA LYS A 263 -13.45 16.42 -1.07
C LYS A 263 -13.00 17.83 -0.72
N ARG A 264 -12.29 18.01 0.40
CA ARG A 264 -11.73 19.31 0.78
C ARG A 264 -10.68 19.80 -0.20
N ARG A 265 -9.83 18.91 -0.72
CA ARG A 265 -8.80 19.22 -1.74
C ARG A 265 -9.44 19.74 -3.03
N LEU A 266 -10.52 19.12 -3.49
CA LEU A 266 -11.29 19.55 -4.66
C LEU A 266 -11.92 20.92 -4.45
N ALA A 267 -12.60 21.14 -3.31
CA ALA A 267 -13.21 22.43 -2.98
C ALA A 267 -12.18 23.57 -2.96
N LEU A 268 -10.97 23.33 -2.47
CA LEU A 268 -9.88 24.30 -2.50
C LEU A 268 -9.42 24.61 -3.93
N SER A 269 -9.40 23.64 -4.83
CA SER A 269 -9.05 23.87 -6.24
C SER A 269 -10.08 24.69 -7.00
N GLU A 270 -11.38 24.46 -6.72
CA GLU A 270 -12.52 25.16 -7.32
C GLU A 270 -12.65 26.60 -6.83
N SER A 271 -12.32 26.87 -5.57
CA SER A 271 -12.39 28.22 -4.98
C SER A 271 -11.26 29.17 -5.40
N GLY A 272 -10.42 28.78 -6.36
CA GLY A 272 -9.31 29.60 -6.84
C GLY A 272 -8.12 29.67 -5.88
N GLY A 273 -8.15 28.90 -4.80
CA GLY A 273 -6.99 28.64 -3.96
C GLY A 273 -5.97 27.89 -4.78
N ARG A 274 -4.90 28.55 -5.22
CA ARG A 274 -3.79 27.92 -5.91
C ARG A 274 -3.32 26.74 -5.09
N ALA A 275 -3.63 25.54 -5.55
CA ALA A 275 -2.98 24.32 -5.07
C ALA A 275 -1.47 24.54 -5.28
N LEU A 276 -0.74 24.62 -4.17
CA LEU A 276 0.64 25.03 -4.14
C LEU A 276 1.53 24.11 -4.95
N GLY A 277 2.06 24.69 -6.01
CA GLY A 277 3.10 24.11 -6.85
C GLY A 277 3.86 25.17 -7.67
N THR A 278 3.82 26.48 -7.33
CA THR A 278 4.72 27.42 -7.98
C THR A 278 5.17 28.54 -7.03
N LEU A 279 6.47 28.71 -6.98
CA LEU A 279 7.22 29.75 -6.30
C LEU A 279 6.94 31.16 -6.84
N GLY A 280 6.93 32.16 -5.93
CA GLY A 280 7.36 33.52 -6.22
C GLY A 280 6.24 34.54 -6.33
N GLY A 281 6.14 35.40 -5.33
CA GLY A 281 5.42 36.65 -5.34
C GLY A 281 4.88 37.01 -3.95
N ARG A 282 5.59 37.85 -3.22
CA ARG A 282 5.14 38.47 -1.98
C ARG A 282 4.03 39.48 -2.32
N VAL A 283 2.80 39.16 -1.95
CA VAL A 283 1.70 40.11 -1.92
C VAL A 283 1.35 40.34 -0.46
N GLU A 284 1.56 41.54 0.04
CA GLU A 284 1.13 41.93 1.39
C GLU A 284 -0.40 41.88 1.44
N GLY A 285 -0.92 41.11 2.45
CA GLY A 285 -2.37 40.91 2.65
C GLY A 285 -2.92 39.57 2.12
N ALA A 286 -2.11 38.69 1.54
CA ALA A 286 -2.57 37.39 1.06
C ALA A 286 -2.85 36.43 2.23
N GLU A 287 -4.07 35.89 2.30
CA GLU A 287 -4.41 34.73 3.11
C GLU A 287 -3.34 33.64 2.90
N ARG A 288 -2.92 32.99 4.00
CA ARG A 288 -1.97 31.87 3.89
C ARG A 288 -2.51 30.87 2.89
N PRO A 289 -1.69 30.44 1.91
CA PRO A 289 -2.15 29.45 0.94
C PRO A 289 -2.68 28.24 1.69
N ALA A 290 -3.89 27.78 1.30
CA ALA A 290 -4.53 26.64 1.93
C ALA A 290 -3.62 25.43 1.86
N VAL A 291 -3.36 24.80 2.99
CA VAL A 291 -2.54 23.58 3.07
C VAL A 291 -3.32 22.43 2.44
N ASP A 292 -2.67 21.63 1.59
CA ASP A 292 -3.26 20.41 1.03
C ASP A 292 -3.82 19.52 2.16
N PRO A 293 -5.11 19.17 2.17
CA PRO A 293 -5.73 18.37 3.22
C PRO A 293 -5.14 16.98 3.42
N LEU A 294 -4.35 16.48 2.49
CA LEU A 294 -3.60 15.23 2.66
C LEU A 294 -2.41 15.40 3.61
N ILE A 295 -1.86 16.61 3.71
CA ILE A 295 -0.75 16.92 4.64
C ILE A 295 -1.34 17.08 6.04
N ASP A 296 -1.06 16.11 6.89
CA ASP A 296 -1.59 16.00 8.25
C ASP A 296 -0.50 15.47 9.21
N PRO A 297 0.33 16.34 9.76
CA PRO A 297 1.44 15.92 10.65
C PRO A 297 0.97 15.25 11.96
N GLN A 298 -0.33 15.28 12.25
CA GLN A 298 -0.92 14.57 13.38
C GLN A 298 -1.58 13.25 12.95
N GLY A 299 -1.64 12.95 11.66
CA GLY A 299 -2.38 11.81 11.12
C GLY A 299 -1.96 10.46 11.70
N CYS A 300 -0.66 10.20 11.83
CA CYS A 300 -0.15 8.97 12.44
C CYS A 300 -0.51 8.87 13.93
N ARG A 301 -0.45 9.96 14.68
CA ARG A 301 -0.83 9.99 16.10
C ARG A 301 -2.33 9.80 16.28
N ALA A 302 -3.14 10.43 15.43
CA ALA A 302 -4.59 10.26 15.45
C ALA A 302 -4.99 8.81 15.14
N LEU A 303 -4.36 8.19 14.12
CA LEU A 303 -4.55 6.79 13.78
C LEU A 303 -4.19 5.88 14.97
N ALA A 304 -3.03 6.09 15.59
CA ALA A 304 -2.57 5.33 16.74
C ALA A 304 -3.49 5.47 17.97
N ALA A 305 -4.01 6.67 18.22
CA ALA A 305 -4.97 6.91 19.31
C ALA A 305 -6.28 6.15 19.09
N ALA A 306 -6.81 6.16 17.85
CA ALA A 306 -7.99 5.38 17.49
C ALA A 306 -7.75 3.87 17.64
N ALA A 307 -6.59 3.37 17.20
CA ALA A 307 -6.19 1.97 17.35
C ALA A 307 -6.06 1.55 18.82
N THR A 308 -5.52 2.42 19.68
CA THR A 308 -5.44 2.18 21.13
C THR A 308 -6.84 2.00 21.72
N THR A 309 -7.77 2.89 21.38
CA THR A 309 -9.17 2.81 21.85
C THR A 309 -9.83 1.50 21.43
N GLN A 310 -9.63 1.07 20.17
CA GLN A 310 -10.18 -0.18 19.65
C GLN A 310 -9.57 -1.42 20.35
N LEU A 311 -8.25 -1.41 20.59
CA LEU A 311 -7.59 -2.50 21.29
C LEU A 311 -8.04 -2.59 22.75
N ASP A 312 -8.20 -1.46 23.45
CA ASP A 312 -8.68 -1.43 24.83
C ASP A 312 -10.14 -1.94 24.93
N ALA A 313 -11.00 -1.55 23.98
CA ALA A 313 -12.35 -2.08 23.89
C ALA A 313 -12.36 -3.60 23.68
N ARG A 314 -11.49 -4.12 22.81
CA ARG A 314 -11.33 -5.56 22.57
C ARG A 314 -10.87 -6.30 23.83
N ILE A 315 -9.90 -5.78 24.56
CA ILE A 315 -9.41 -6.37 25.81
C ILE A 315 -10.54 -6.42 26.85
N ALA A 316 -11.32 -5.35 26.97
CA ALA A 316 -12.46 -5.31 27.88
C ALA A 316 -13.55 -6.35 27.51
N GLU A 317 -13.85 -6.49 26.21
CA GLU A 317 -14.75 -7.53 25.70
C GLU A 317 -14.27 -8.95 26.06
N GLU A 318 -12.98 -9.22 25.87
CA GLU A 318 -12.38 -10.51 26.20
C GLU A 318 -12.40 -10.82 27.71
N ALA A 319 -12.28 -9.80 28.56
CA ALA A 319 -12.36 -9.94 30.01
C ALA A 319 -13.79 -10.26 30.49
N GLY A 320 -14.82 -9.75 29.81
CA GLY A 320 -16.23 -10.00 30.13
C GLY A 320 -16.76 -11.36 29.68
N LYS A 321 -16.04 -12.11 28.85
CA LYS A 321 -16.40 -13.44 28.33
C LYS A 321 -15.76 -14.59 29.12
N LYS A 322 -15.57 -14.42 30.44
CA LYS A 322 -15.08 -15.48 31.35
C LYS A 322 -16.15 -16.45 31.74
#